data_12af909233c0bc650dfc288a98ea2269
#
_entry.id   12af909233c0bc650dfc288a98ea2269
#
_cell.length_a   1.000
_cell.length_b   1.000
_cell.length_c   1.000
_cell.angle_alpha   90.00
_cell.angle_beta   90.00
_cell.angle_gamma   90.00
#
_symmetry.space_group_name_H-M   'P 1'
#
loop_
_entity.id
_entity.type
_entity.pdbx_description
1 polymer ?
#
loop_
_entity_poly.entity_id
_entity_poly.type
_entity_poly.pdbx_seq_one_letter_code
_entity_poly.pdbx_strand_id
1 'polypeptide(L)'
;MIITFNKYQGTGNDFILIDNRKLIFPKDNIHLIEKMCSRKFGIGADGLILLENSDTVDFKMVYFNSDGNLGSMCGNGGRCIVHFANFLNIINNNTIFEATDGYHKGFFVNEMISLKMNDVSKIDLRTDYLYLDTGSPHHVEMVNELENFNVEEKGAFLRNHLYGIDGSNINFVEQINDNCFKVRTYERGVEAETLSCGTGATAVAIAMFELKKTSFNHIQLKTKGGNLSVEFEKNNLIYQNIYLKGPAKLIYKGDWEC
;
A
#
# COMPACT_ATOMS: atom_id res chain seq x y z
N MET A 1 18.90 -10.01 -23.70
CA MET A 1 19.38 -9.35 -22.45
C MET A 1 18.83 -10.14 -21.27
N ILE A 2 19.65 -10.38 -20.24
CA ILE A 2 19.19 -11.07 -19.04
C ILE A 2 18.96 -10.03 -17.95
N ILE A 3 17.77 -10.05 -17.31
CA ILE A 3 17.37 -9.17 -16.22
C ILE A 3 17.17 -10.00 -14.96
N THR A 4 18.04 -9.81 -13.96
CA THR A 4 17.87 -10.42 -12.65
C THR A 4 16.79 -9.68 -11.86
N PHE A 5 15.83 -10.41 -11.33
CA PHE A 5 14.73 -9.85 -10.54
C PHE A 5 14.53 -10.57 -9.20
N ASN A 6 13.80 -9.91 -8.32
CA ASN A 6 13.38 -10.45 -7.03
C ASN A 6 11.85 -10.35 -6.93
N LYS A 7 11.18 -11.46 -6.71
CA LYS A 7 9.73 -11.49 -6.50
C LYS A 7 9.43 -11.22 -5.03
N TYR A 8 8.67 -10.17 -4.77
CA TYR A 8 8.27 -9.76 -3.44
C TYR A 8 6.76 -9.76 -3.28
N GLN A 9 6.30 -9.80 -2.03
CA GLN A 9 4.92 -9.50 -1.67
C GLN A 9 4.85 -8.72 -0.35
N GLY A 10 3.86 -7.83 -0.23
CA GLY A 10 3.51 -7.12 0.98
C GLY A 10 2.02 -7.26 1.26
N THR A 11 1.64 -8.15 2.20
CA THR A 11 0.23 -8.46 2.54
C THR A 11 -0.62 -8.84 1.32
N GLY A 12 -0.09 -9.73 0.45
CA GLY A 12 -0.79 -10.29 -0.70
C GLY A 12 -0.66 -9.50 -2.00
N ASN A 13 -0.21 -8.26 -1.96
CA ASN A 13 0.10 -7.47 -3.15
C ASN A 13 1.55 -7.76 -3.58
N ASP A 14 1.77 -8.21 -4.82
CA ASP A 14 3.02 -8.80 -5.25
C ASP A 14 3.72 -7.99 -6.36
N PHE A 15 5.05 -7.94 -6.29
CA PHE A 15 5.86 -7.07 -7.12
C PHE A 15 7.10 -7.78 -7.66
N ILE A 16 7.53 -7.36 -8.86
CA ILE A 16 8.84 -7.66 -9.43
C ILE A 16 9.77 -6.50 -9.04
N LEU A 17 10.81 -6.77 -8.23
CA LEU A 17 11.79 -5.78 -7.82
C LEU A 17 13.12 -6.00 -8.54
N ILE A 18 13.68 -4.93 -9.09
CA ILE A 18 14.94 -4.96 -9.85
C ILE A 18 15.89 -3.90 -9.29
N ASP A 19 17.13 -4.31 -8.99
CA ASP A 19 18.23 -3.39 -8.71
C ASP A 19 18.68 -2.74 -10.03
N ASN A 20 18.16 -1.54 -10.29
CA ASN A 20 18.44 -0.78 -11.50
C ASN A 20 19.42 0.38 -11.25
N ARG A 21 20.26 0.31 -10.23
CA ARG A 21 21.29 1.34 -9.97
C ARG A 21 22.28 1.53 -11.11
N LYS A 22 22.43 0.53 -11.99
CA LYS A 22 23.26 0.59 -13.21
C LYS A 22 22.49 1.12 -14.43
N LEU A 23 21.21 1.43 -14.29
CA LEU A 23 20.31 1.95 -15.34
C LEU A 23 20.27 1.07 -16.60
N ILE A 24 20.27 -0.25 -16.41
CA ILE A 24 20.26 -1.23 -17.51
C ILE A 24 18.85 -1.66 -17.91
N PHE A 25 17.84 -1.46 -17.05
CA PHE A 25 16.46 -1.82 -17.36
C PHE A 25 15.85 -0.81 -18.35
N PRO A 26 15.27 -1.26 -19.46
CA PRO A 26 14.66 -0.38 -20.47
C PRO A 26 13.28 0.09 -20.03
N LYS A 27 13.22 1.02 -19.09
CA LYS A 27 12.01 1.48 -18.43
C LYS A 27 10.97 2.16 -19.34
N ASP A 28 11.36 2.58 -20.52
CA ASP A 28 10.45 3.14 -21.54
C ASP A 28 9.75 2.05 -22.38
N ASN A 29 10.12 0.79 -22.19
CA ASN A 29 9.52 -0.34 -22.90
C ASN A 29 8.31 -0.88 -22.10
N ILE A 30 7.15 -0.22 -22.28
CA ILE A 30 5.88 -0.57 -21.65
C ILE A 30 5.52 -2.04 -21.88
N HIS A 31 5.66 -2.54 -23.12
CA HIS A 31 5.33 -3.93 -23.46
C HIS A 31 6.20 -4.96 -22.72
N LEU A 32 7.46 -4.64 -22.44
CA LEU A 32 8.30 -5.51 -21.63
C LEU A 32 7.77 -5.61 -20.20
N ILE A 33 7.38 -4.46 -19.61
CA ILE A 33 6.84 -4.41 -18.25
C ILE A 33 5.52 -5.18 -18.17
N GLU A 34 4.59 -4.94 -19.09
CA GLU A 34 3.32 -5.69 -19.20
C GLU A 34 3.57 -7.20 -19.29
N LYS A 35 4.51 -7.61 -20.18
CA LYS A 35 4.86 -9.02 -20.38
C LYS A 35 5.43 -9.62 -19.10
N MET A 36 6.36 -8.94 -18.42
CA MET A 36 6.92 -9.42 -17.15
C MET A 36 5.84 -9.53 -16.05
N CYS A 37 4.89 -8.59 -15.98
CA CYS A 37 3.80 -8.59 -15.01
C CYS A 37 2.68 -9.58 -15.35
N SER A 38 2.62 -10.11 -16.58
CA SER A 38 1.59 -11.07 -17.00
C SER A 38 1.66 -12.36 -16.19
N ARG A 39 0.55 -12.74 -15.50
CA ARG A 39 0.52 -13.92 -14.63
C ARG A 39 0.58 -15.26 -15.38
N LYS A 40 0.24 -15.29 -16.67
CA LYS A 40 0.23 -16.50 -17.49
C LYS A 40 1.44 -16.61 -18.42
N PHE A 41 1.99 -15.49 -18.86
CA PHE A 41 3.01 -15.44 -19.90
C PHE A 41 4.32 -14.78 -19.45
N GLY A 42 4.38 -14.33 -18.20
CA GLY A 42 5.51 -13.69 -17.59
C GLY A 42 5.81 -14.21 -16.18
N ILE A 43 6.49 -13.39 -15.39
CA ILE A 43 6.76 -13.66 -13.98
C ILE A 43 5.45 -13.57 -13.16
N GLY A 44 4.57 -12.65 -13.57
CA GLY A 44 3.29 -12.38 -12.92
C GLY A 44 3.46 -11.49 -11.68
N ALA A 45 2.84 -10.30 -11.69
CA ALA A 45 2.84 -9.39 -10.55
C ALA A 45 1.76 -8.31 -10.72
N ASP A 46 1.41 -7.65 -9.62
CA ASP A 46 0.55 -6.45 -9.62
C ASP A 46 1.33 -5.22 -10.12
N GLY A 47 2.67 -5.28 -10.11
CA GLY A 47 3.52 -4.25 -10.68
C GLY A 47 5.00 -4.57 -10.60
N LEU A 48 5.80 -3.65 -11.19
CA LEU A 48 7.24 -3.74 -11.23
C LEU A 48 7.86 -2.50 -10.57
N ILE A 49 8.86 -2.70 -9.73
CA ILE A 49 9.54 -1.65 -8.99
C ILE A 49 11.03 -1.69 -9.30
N LEU A 50 11.57 -0.57 -9.76
CA LEU A 50 13.00 -0.37 -9.91
C LEU A 50 13.56 0.36 -8.71
N LEU A 51 14.69 -0.11 -8.19
CA LEU A 51 15.50 0.60 -7.24
C LEU A 51 16.64 1.27 -8.01
N GLU A 52 16.66 2.59 -8.04
CA GLU A 52 17.66 3.41 -8.73
C GLU A 52 18.47 4.24 -7.71
N ASN A 53 19.63 4.78 -8.13
CA ASN A 53 20.35 5.74 -7.30
C ASN A 53 19.57 7.06 -7.21
N SER A 54 19.72 7.76 -6.10
CA SER A 54 19.27 9.14 -5.92
C SER A 54 20.47 10.02 -5.57
N ASP A 55 20.46 11.27 -6.04
CA ASP A 55 21.49 12.25 -5.70
C ASP A 55 21.24 12.95 -4.35
N THR A 56 20.04 12.80 -3.80
CA THR A 56 19.59 13.57 -2.63
C THR A 56 19.23 12.73 -1.42
N VAL A 57 18.89 11.45 -1.61
CA VAL A 57 18.46 10.53 -0.56
C VAL A 57 19.05 9.13 -0.81
N ASP A 58 18.72 8.15 0.01
CA ASP A 58 19.36 6.83 -0.02
C ASP A 58 19.16 6.09 -1.35
N PHE A 59 17.96 6.19 -1.95
CA PHE A 59 17.64 5.61 -3.26
C PHE A 59 16.35 6.23 -3.85
N LYS A 60 16.09 5.90 -5.11
CA LYS A 60 14.86 6.23 -5.82
C LYS A 60 14.06 4.97 -6.15
N MET A 61 12.76 5.03 -5.89
CA MET A 61 11.77 4.05 -6.28
C MET A 61 11.07 4.50 -7.57
N VAL A 62 11.12 3.69 -8.61
CA VAL A 62 10.32 3.88 -9.83
C VAL A 62 9.34 2.73 -9.92
N TYR A 63 8.06 3.03 -9.79
CA TYR A 63 6.99 2.03 -9.77
C TYR A 63 6.17 2.06 -11.05
N PHE A 64 5.93 0.88 -11.62
CA PHE A 64 5.05 0.66 -12.75
C PHE A 64 3.92 -0.28 -12.35
N ASN A 65 2.70 0.06 -12.71
CA ASN A 65 1.56 -0.85 -12.65
C ASN A 65 1.75 -2.02 -13.62
N SER A 66 0.93 -3.06 -13.51
CA SER A 66 1.01 -4.22 -14.39
C SER A 66 0.72 -3.93 -15.87
N ASP A 67 0.10 -2.79 -16.17
CA ASP A 67 -0.14 -2.27 -17.52
C ASP A 67 1.06 -1.50 -18.12
N GLY A 68 2.18 -1.45 -17.41
CA GLY A 68 3.40 -0.77 -17.82
C GLY A 68 3.41 0.74 -17.60
N ASN A 69 2.33 1.34 -17.12
CA ASN A 69 2.28 2.76 -16.83
C ASN A 69 2.89 3.09 -15.46
N LEU A 70 3.53 4.26 -15.37
CA LEU A 70 4.04 4.76 -14.10
C LEU A 70 2.92 4.90 -13.08
N GLY A 71 3.14 4.39 -11.88
CA GLY A 71 2.26 4.50 -10.73
C GLY A 71 2.81 5.45 -9.66
N SER A 72 1.91 5.90 -8.77
CA SER A 72 2.30 6.53 -7.51
C SER A 72 2.74 5.47 -6.49
N MET A 73 3.52 5.87 -5.48
CA MET A 73 3.93 4.96 -4.41
C MET A 73 2.70 4.39 -3.67
N CYS A 74 2.65 3.08 -3.57
CA CYS A 74 1.67 2.40 -2.73
C CYS A 74 2.32 1.85 -1.46
N GLY A 75 1.58 1.80 -0.35
CA GLY A 75 2.11 1.35 0.94
C GLY A 75 2.67 -0.08 0.93
N ASN A 76 2.10 -0.97 0.10
CA ASN A 76 2.59 -2.35 -0.04
C ASN A 76 3.92 -2.40 -0.81
N GLY A 77 4.03 -1.68 -1.94
CA GLY A 77 5.25 -1.54 -2.72
C GLY A 77 6.35 -0.82 -1.95
N GLY A 78 6.00 0.24 -1.20
CA GLY A 78 6.92 0.97 -0.33
C GLY A 78 7.55 0.08 0.74
N ARG A 79 6.77 -0.83 1.37
CA ARG A 79 7.36 -1.80 2.29
C ARG A 79 8.29 -2.78 1.58
N CYS A 80 7.91 -3.27 0.40
CA CYS A 80 8.75 -4.19 -0.37
C CYS A 80 10.08 -3.57 -0.79
N ILE A 81 10.09 -2.29 -1.24
CA ILE A 81 11.32 -1.63 -1.67
C ILE A 81 12.24 -1.32 -0.48
N VAL A 82 11.71 -0.95 0.68
CA VAL A 82 12.51 -0.73 1.91
C VAL A 82 13.18 -2.05 2.34
N HIS A 83 12.43 -3.17 2.34
CA HIS A 83 13.02 -4.48 2.62
C HIS A 83 14.09 -4.84 1.59
N PHE A 84 13.84 -4.58 0.31
CA PHE A 84 14.79 -4.87 -0.76
C PHE A 84 16.07 -4.02 -0.64
N ALA A 85 15.96 -2.74 -0.30
CA ALA A 85 17.11 -1.87 -0.08
C ALA A 85 17.98 -2.35 1.12
N ASN A 86 17.34 -2.83 2.20
CA ASN A 86 18.04 -3.47 3.31
C ASN A 86 18.72 -4.77 2.88
N PHE A 87 18.03 -5.63 2.12
CA PHE A 87 18.57 -6.86 1.56
C PHE A 87 19.80 -6.62 0.67
N LEU A 88 19.83 -5.51 -0.07
CA LEU A 88 20.98 -5.09 -0.90
C LEU A 88 22.08 -4.37 -0.11
N ASN A 89 21.94 -4.24 1.22
CA ASN A 89 22.85 -3.50 2.10
C ASN A 89 23.03 -2.01 1.70
N ILE A 90 21.98 -1.39 1.11
CA ILE A 90 21.96 0.03 0.79
C ILE A 90 21.62 0.84 2.04
N ILE A 91 20.76 0.30 2.88
CA ILE A 91 20.31 0.90 4.13
C ILE A 91 20.51 -0.08 5.29
N ASN A 92 20.55 0.45 6.51
CA ASN A 92 20.51 -0.36 7.72
C ASN A 92 19.06 -0.47 8.24
N ASN A 93 18.66 0.41 9.18
CA ASN A 93 17.34 0.32 9.83
C ASN A 93 16.37 1.41 9.43
N ASN A 94 16.84 2.51 8.84
CA ASN A 94 16.03 3.65 8.44
C ASN A 94 16.47 4.15 7.07
N THR A 95 15.53 4.76 6.37
CA THR A 95 15.78 5.30 5.05
C THR A 95 14.87 6.47 4.72
N ILE A 96 15.37 7.35 3.87
CA ILE A 96 14.58 8.29 3.09
C ILE A 96 14.77 7.91 1.63
N PHE A 97 13.67 7.72 0.91
CA PHE A 97 13.71 7.41 -0.52
C PHE A 97 12.78 8.33 -1.31
N GLU A 98 13.12 8.54 -2.56
CA GLU A 98 12.34 9.32 -3.52
C GLU A 98 11.38 8.38 -4.27
N ALA A 99 10.13 8.79 -4.47
CA ALA A 99 9.17 8.15 -5.37
C ALA A 99 8.52 9.22 -6.25
N THR A 100 7.62 8.82 -7.15
CA THR A 100 6.96 9.73 -8.10
C THR A 100 6.19 10.88 -7.40
N ASP A 101 5.66 10.62 -6.22
CA ASP A 101 4.86 11.54 -5.41
C ASP A 101 5.65 12.25 -4.29
N GLY A 102 6.98 12.10 -4.26
CA GLY A 102 7.86 12.81 -3.34
C GLY A 102 8.73 11.92 -2.47
N TYR A 103 9.15 12.47 -1.32
CA TYR A 103 10.04 11.78 -0.38
C TYR A 103 9.24 10.99 0.65
N HIS A 104 9.69 9.76 0.90
CA HIS A 104 9.12 8.84 1.87
C HIS A 104 10.15 8.40 2.90
N LYS A 105 9.69 8.14 4.12
CA LYS A 105 10.52 7.60 5.20
C LYS A 105 10.10 6.19 5.52
N GLY A 106 11.08 5.30 5.61
CA GLY A 106 10.88 3.90 5.99
C GLY A 106 11.80 3.48 7.11
N PHE A 107 11.32 2.52 7.91
CA PHE A 107 12.09 1.89 8.99
C PHE A 107 11.97 0.39 8.87
N PHE A 108 13.10 -0.30 9.02
CA PHE A 108 13.17 -1.75 9.04
C PHE A 108 13.57 -2.20 10.45
N VAL A 109 12.65 -2.83 11.17
CA VAL A 109 12.87 -3.31 12.54
C VAL A 109 12.18 -4.66 12.72
N ASN A 110 12.94 -5.68 13.13
CA ASN A 110 12.41 -7.02 13.45
C ASN A 110 11.55 -7.61 12.31
N GLU A 111 12.05 -7.57 11.09
CA GLU A 111 11.37 -8.05 9.87
C GLU A 111 10.08 -7.30 9.50
N MET A 112 9.73 -6.27 10.24
CA MET A 112 8.62 -5.38 9.96
C MET A 112 9.10 -4.08 9.34
N ILE A 113 8.36 -3.59 8.38
CA ILE A 113 8.61 -2.29 7.76
C ILE A 113 7.56 -1.30 8.24
N SER A 114 8.02 -0.14 8.67
CA SER A 114 7.20 0.98 9.07
C SER A 114 7.39 2.11 8.06
N LEU A 115 6.31 2.52 7.38
CA LEU A 115 6.33 3.64 6.44
C LEU A 115 5.65 4.85 7.07
N LYS A 116 6.28 6.02 6.99
CA LYS A 116 5.65 7.29 7.31
C LYS A 116 4.59 7.58 6.25
N MET A 117 3.36 7.80 6.72
CA MET A 117 2.23 8.22 5.88
C MET A 117 2.04 9.75 6.00
N ASN A 118 1.27 10.32 5.07
CA ASN A 118 0.92 11.73 5.09
C ASN A 118 0.07 12.07 6.32
N ASP A 119 0.22 13.30 6.81
CA ASP A 119 -0.60 13.82 7.90
C ASP A 119 -2.04 14.04 7.41
N VAL A 120 -3.02 13.81 8.28
CA VAL A 120 -4.45 13.93 7.95
C VAL A 120 -5.09 15.01 8.83
N SER A 121 -5.67 16.02 8.18
CA SER A 121 -6.32 17.15 8.86
C SER A 121 -7.79 17.32 8.49
N LYS A 122 -8.25 16.67 7.42
CA LYS A 122 -9.64 16.76 6.95
C LYS A 122 -10.31 15.40 7.06
N ILE A 123 -11.35 15.37 7.87
CA ILE A 123 -12.17 14.18 8.09
C ILE A 123 -13.63 14.61 7.97
N ASP A 124 -14.36 13.98 7.07
CA ASP A 124 -15.78 14.23 6.85
C ASP A 124 -16.58 13.10 7.53
N LEU A 125 -17.16 13.42 8.68
CA LEU A 125 -18.00 12.51 9.45
C LEU A 125 -19.44 12.60 8.97
N ARG A 126 -19.98 11.49 8.50
CA ARG A 126 -21.38 11.31 8.10
C ARG A 126 -22.10 10.39 9.06
N THR A 127 -23.40 10.22 8.86
CA THR A 127 -24.23 9.40 9.75
C THR A 127 -23.77 7.95 9.79
N ASP A 128 -23.47 7.36 8.61
CA ASP A 128 -23.21 5.93 8.47
C ASP A 128 -21.75 5.61 8.12
N TYR A 129 -20.97 6.62 7.73
CA TYR A 129 -19.58 6.42 7.30
C TYR A 129 -18.70 7.64 7.61
N LEU A 130 -17.42 7.45 7.47
CA LEU A 130 -16.41 8.48 7.55
C LEU A 130 -15.63 8.53 6.25
N TYR A 131 -15.32 9.76 5.78
CA TYR A 131 -14.55 9.97 4.57
C TYR A 131 -13.31 10.81 4.88
N LEU A 132 -12.14 10.37 4.40
CA LEU A 132 -10.86 11.04 4.59
C LEU A 132 -9.89 10.67 3.47
N ASP A 133 -8.84 11.49 3.31
CA ASP A 133 -7.74 11.23 2.39
C ASP A 133 -6.45 10.94 3.17
N THR A 134 -5.81 9.81 2.87
CA THR A 134 -4.53 9.36 3.46
C THR A 134 -3.44 9.19 2.40
N GLY A 135 -3.51 9.97 1.31
CA GLY A 135 -2.76 9.84 0.06
C GLY A 135 -3.61 9.27 -1.07
N SER A 136 -4.82 8.84 -0.74
CA SER A 136 -5.90 8.45 -1.62
C SER A 136 -7.23 8.63 -0.87
N PRO A 137 -8.35 8.91 -1.54
CA PRO A 137 -9.64 9.07 -0.88
C PRO A 137 -10.20 7.73 -0.39
N HIS A 138 -10.71 7.71 0.83
CA HIS A 138 -11.24 6.53 1.50
C HIS A 138 -12.59 6.79 2.15
N HIS A 139 -13.56 5.95 1.81
CA HIS A 139 -14.80 5.73 2.53
C HIS A 139 -14.59 4.62 3.55
N VAL A 140 -15.02 4.83 4.80
CA VAL A 140 -14.92 3.84 5.89
C VAL A 140 -16.28 3.64 6.51
N GLU A 141 -16.84 2.46 6.36
CA GLU A 141 -18.16 2.06 6.87
C GLU A 141 -18.03 0.84 7.78
N MET A 142 -18.62 0.90 8.99
CA MET A 142 -18.69 -0.26 9.87
C MET A 142 -19.83 -1.18 9.44
N VAL A 143 -19.55 -2.47 9.41
CA VAL A 143 -20.54 -3.50 9.06
C VAL A 143 -20.49 -4.64 10.07
N ASN A 144 -21.57 -5.41 10.13
CA ASN A 144 -21.62 -6.66 10.87
C ASN A 144 -21.33 -7.82 9.94
N GLU A 145 -20.77 -8.92 10.48
CA GLU A 145 -20.52 -10.17 9.73
C GLU A 145 -19.69 -9.93 8.46
N LEU A 146 -18.60 -9.20 8.58
CA LEU A 146 -17.74 -8.79 7.46
C LEU A 146 -17.28 -9.98 6.61
N GLU A 147 -17.14 -11.17 7.20
CA GLU A 147 -16.73 -12.38 6.47
C GLU A 147 -17.68 -12.72 5.34
N ASN A 148 -18.99 -12.60 5.58
CA ASN A 148 -20.07 -12.92 4.63
C ASN A 148 -20.54 -11.70 3.83
N PHE A 149 -19.94 -10.52 4.06
CA PHE A 149 -20.36 -9.28 3.43
C PHE A 149 -20.00 -9.24 1.95
N ASN A 150 -20.93 -8.80 1.10
CA ASN A 150 -20.70 -8.69 -0.36
C ASN A 150 -19.97 -7.39 -0.70
N VAL A 151 -18.63 -7.41 -0.51
CA VAL A 151 -17.76 -6.26 -0.75
C VAL A 151 -17.76 -5.80 -2.20
N GLU A 152 -17.81 -6.75 -3.16
CA GLU A 152 -17.80 -6.44 -4.58
C GLU A 152 -19.01 -5.60 -4.99
N GLU A 153 -20.20 -6.05 -4.69
CA GLU A 153 -21.44 -5.39 -5.07
C GLU A 153 -21.61 -4.05 -4.36
N LYS A 154 -21.48 -4.06 -3.03
CA LYS A 154 -21.67 -2.85 -2.23
C LYS A 154 -20.56 -1.82 -2.48
N GLY A 155 -19.31 -2.28 -2.62
CA GLY A 155 -18.16 -1.44 -2.91
C GLY A 155 -18.29 -0.77 -4.28
N ALA A 156 -18.60 -1.54 -5.33
CA ALA A 156 -18.86 -1.01 -6.67
C ALA A 156 -20.01 0.00 -6.68
N PHE A 157 -21.11 -0.31 -5.96
CA PHE A 157 -22.23 0.60 -5.84
C PHE A 157 -21.82 1.95 -5.21
N LEU A 158 -21.20 1.93 -4.03
CA LEU A 158 -20.79 3.15 -3.33
C LEU A 158 -19.74 3.93 -4.12
N ARG A 159 -18.73 3.26 -4.68
CA ARG A 159 -17.69 3.88 -5.48
C ARG A 159 -18.27 4.67 -6.66
N ASN A 160 -19.25 4.13 -7.34
CA ASN A 160 -19.82 4.75 -8.54
C ASN A 160 -20.93 5.76 -8.24
N HIS A 161 -21.86 5.43 -7.32
CA HIS A 161 -23.04 6.28 -7.07
C HIS A 161 -22.78 7.44 -6.11
N LEU A 162 -21.91 7.23 -5.11
CA LEU A 162 -21.62 8.25 -4.10
C LEU A 162 -20.47 9.17 -4.51
N TYR A 163 -19.47 8.66 -5.23
CA TYR A 163 -18.24 9.36 -5.56
C TYR A 163 -18.05 9.66 -7.05
N GLY A 164 -18.93 9.16 -7.91
CA GLY A 164 -18.93 9.45 -9.35
C GLY A 164 -17.61 9.11 -10.03
N ILE A 165 -17.15 10.00 -10.93
CA ILE A 165 -15.96 9.77 -11.76
C ILE A 165 -14.67 9.79 -10.93
N ASP A 166 -14.59 10.62 -9.90
CA ASP A 166 -13.40 10.73 -9.05
C ASP A 166 -13.18 9.45 -8.22
N GLY A 167 -14.27 8.82 -7.82
CA GLY A 167 -14.28 7.57 -7.07
C GLY A 167 -13.60 7.67 -5.70
N SER A 168 -13.76 6.61 -4.93
CA SER A 168 -13.10 6.43 -3.63
C SER A 168 -12.81 4.96 -3.40
N ASN A 169 -11.80 4.65 -2.61
CA ASN A 169 -11.64 3.32 -2.03
C ASN A 169 -12.70 3.10 -0.97
N ILE A 170 -13.38 1.97 -0.96
CA ILE A 170 -14.44 1.66 -0.01
C ILE A 170 -13.94 0.61 0.96
N ASN A 171 -13.90 0.96 2.24
CA ASN A 171 -13.39 0.08 3.30
C ASN A 171 -14.54 -0.31 4.22
N PHE A 172 -14.82 -1.60 4.30
CA PHE A 172 -15.78 -2.19 5.23
C PHE A 172 -15.03 -2.73 6.44
N VAL A 173 -15.54 -2.43 7.64
CA VAL A 173 -14.81 -2.64 8.89
C VAL A 173 -15.67 -3.37 9.90
N GLU A 174 -15.11 -4.39 10.55
CA GLU A 174 -15.68 -5.08 11.70
C GLU A 174 -14.73 -5.03 12.88
N GLN A 175 -15.24 -4.68 14.05
CA GLN A 175 -14.44 -4.63 15.27
C GLN A 175 -14.25 -6.04 15.85
N ILE A 176 -13.00 -6.42 16.16
CA ILE A 176 -12.67 -7.70 16.81
C ILE A 176 -12.53 -7.50 18.33
N ASN A 177 -11.80 -6.44 18.72
CA ASN A 177 -11.61 -6.03 20.11
C ASN A 177 -11.25 -4.53 20.15
N ASP A 178 -10.83 -4.03 21.30
CA ASP A 178 -10.62 -2.60 21.55
C ASP A 178 -9.57 -1.94 20.63
N ASN A 179 -8.59 -2.69 20.12
CA ASN A 179 -7.55 -2.14 19.26
C ASN A 179 -7.31 -2.96 17.97
N CYS A 180 -8.22 -3.86 17.63
CA CYS A 180 -8.08 -4.72 16.46
C CYS A 180 -9.37 -4.75 15.63
N PHE A 181 -9.23 -4.52 14.31
CA PHE A 181 -10.35 -4.47 13.37
C PHE A 181 -10.04 -5.34 12.13
N LYS A 182 -11.07 -6.01 11.62
CA LYS A 182 -11.02 -6.63 10.28
C LYS A 182 -11.36 -5.57 9.23
N VAL A 183 -10.68 -5.63 8.10
CA VAL A 183 -10.88 -4.70 6.98
C VAL A 183 -10.93 -5.46 5.67
N ARG A 184 -11.94 -5.13 4.85
CA ARG A 184 -12.04 -5.55 3.46
C ARG A 184 -12.24 -4.31 2.60
N THR A 185 -11.49 -4.21 1.50
CA THR A 185 -11.46 -2.99 0.68
C THR A 185 -11.79 -3.29 -0.78
N TYR A 186 -12.77 -2.58 -1.32
CA TYR A 186 -12.98 -2.41 -2.75
C TYR A 186 -12.12 -1.24 -3.22
N GLU A 187 -11.16 -1.49 -4.10
CA GLU A 187 -10.12 -0.52 -4.41
C GLU A 187 -10.39 0.21 -5.73
N ARG A 188 -10.40 1.54 -5.66
CA ARG A 188 -10.50 2.42 -6.82
C ARG A 188 -9.31 2.23 -7.77
N GLY A 189 -9.59 2.08 -9.06
CA GLY A 189 -8.59 1.84 -10.10
C GLY A 189 -8.28 0.36 -10.33
N VAL A 190 -8.52 -0.51 -9.34
CA VAL A 190 -8.56 -1.96 -9.50
C VAL A 190 -9.99 -2.39 -9.84
N GLU A 191 -10.97 -1.69 -9.27
CA GLU A 191 -12.42 -1.92 -9.43
C GLU A 191 -12.84 -3.33 -8.99
N ALA A 192 -12.21 -3.81 -7.90
CA ALA A 192 -12.47 -5.09 -7.28
C ALA A 192 -12.01 -5.09 -5.82
N GLU A 193 -12.40 -6.12 -5.06
CA GLU A 193 -11.85 -6.35 -3.72
C GLU A 193 -10.37 -6.75 -3.81
N THR A 194 -9.52 -6.06 -3.05
CA THR A 194 -8.09 -6.37 -2.95
C THR A 194 -7.76 -7.07 -1.64
N LEU A 195 -6.61 -7.76 -1.62
CA LEU A 195 -6.15 -8.48 -0.43
C LEU A 195 -5.73 -7.53 0.69
N SER A 196 -5.19 -6.34 0.36
CA SER A 196 -4.89 -5.29 1.33
C SER A 196 -4.61 -3.95 0.64
N CYS A 197 -5.06 -2.86 1.27
CA CYS A 197 -4.77 -1.49 0.88
C CYS A 197 -4.09 -0.76 2.04
N GLY A 198 -2.86 -0.26 1.83
CA GLY A 198 -2.08 0.39 2.89
C GLY A 198 -2.65 1.73 3.33
N THR A 199 -3.07 2.58 2.38
CA THR A 199 -3.75 3.85 2.65
C THR A 199 -5.13 3.61 3.27
N GLY A 200 -5.84 2.55 2.84
CA GLY A 200 -7.10 2.11 3.43
C GLY A 200 -6.96 1.68 4.88
N ALA A 201 -5.94 0.90 5.20
CA ALA A 201 -5.63 0.52 6.58
C ALA A 201 -5.37 1.76 7.45
N THR A 202 -4.65 2.75 6.93
CA THR A 202 -4.39 4.02 7.61
C THR A 202 -5.69 4.79 7.85
N ALA A 203 -6.54 4.88 6.83
CA ALA A 203 -7.83 5.55 6.92
C ALA A 203 -8.74 4.89 7.96
N VAL A 204 -8.82 3.55 7.97
CA VAL A 204 -9.60 2.79 8.94
C VAL A 204 -9.12 3.04 10.37
N ALA A 205 -7.81 3.03 10.62
CA ALA A 205 -7.27 3.27 11.96
C ALA A 205 -7.68 4.64 12.51
N ILE A 206 -7.54 5.69 11.69
CA ILE A 206 -7.96 7.05 12.04
C ILE A 206 -9.48 7.11 12.26
N ALA A 207 -10.27 6.51 11.35
CA ALA A 207 -11.72 6.50 11.43
C ALA A 207 -12.22 5.82 12.71
N MET A 208 -11.65 4.67 13.09
CA MET A 208 -12.06 3.97 14.31
C MET A 208 -11.75 4.78 15.59
N PHE A 209 -10.65 5.53 15.58
CA PHE A 209 -10.33 6.44 16.68
C PHE A 209 -11.29 7.63 16.72
N GLU A 210 -11.60 8.27 15.59
CA GLU A 210 -12.57 9.39 15.51
C GLU A 210 -13.97 8.97 15.92
N LEU A 211 -14.42 7.79 15.52
CA LEU A 211 -15.72 7.22 15.89
C LEU A 211 -15.76 6.72 17.34
N LYS A 212 -14.67 6.89 18.12
CA LYS A 212 -14.55 6.43 19.50
C LYS A 212 -14.80 4.93 19.68
N LYS A 213 -14.52 4.15 18.65
CA LYS A 213 -14.54 2.68 18.70
C LYS A 213 -13.29 2.12 19.38
N THR A 214 -12.26 2.95 19.50
CA THR A 214 -11.04 2.68 20.25
C THR A 214 -10.51 3.97 20.87
N SER A 215 -9.77 3.85 21.96
CA SER A 215 -8.96 4.93 22.55
C SER A 215 -7.46 4.76 22.28
N PHE A 216 -7.07 3.68 21.61
CA PHE A 216 -5.68 3.39 21.28
C PHE A 216 -5.25 4.15 20.01
N ASN A 217 -4.03 4.64 20.01
CA ASN A 217 -3.38 5.25 18.86
C ASN A 217 -2.43 4.29 18.11
N HIS A 218 -2.40 3.03 18.53
CA HIS A 218 -1.76 1.90 17.85
C HIS A 218 -2.82 0.83 17.57
N ILE A 219 -3.24 0.72 16.33
CA ILE A 219 -4.39 -0.08 15.91
C ILE A 219 -3.93 -1.20 14.99
N GLN A 220 -4.39 -2.41 15.30
CA GLN A 220 -4.15 -3.60 14.50
C GLN A 220 -5.27 -3.79 13.48
N LEU A 221 -4.89 -4.15 12.26
CA LEU A 221 -5.79 -4.31 11.13
C LEU A 221 -5.56 -5.68 10.48
N LYS A 222 -6.60 -6.51 10.47
CA LYS A 222 -6.58 -7.81 9.81
C LYS A 222 -7.23 -7.69 8.45
N THR A 223 -6.44 -7.86 7.40
CA THR A 223 -6.88 -7.90 6.01
C THR A 223 -6.81 -9.32 5.47
N LYS A 224 -7.41 -9.60 4.30
CA LYS A 224 -7.29 -10.91 3.64
C LYS A 224 -5.84 -11.27 3.32
N GLY A 225 -5.00 -10.26 3.03
CA GLY A 225 -3.59 -10.45 2.67
C GLY A 225 -2.63 -10.57 3.86
N GLY A 226 -3.09 -10.27 5.08
CA GLY A 226 -2.28 -10.33 6.30
C GLY A 226 -2.56 -9.23 7.30
N ASN A 227 -1.70 -9.16 8.32
CA ASN A 227 -1.85 -8.21 9.39
C ASN A 227 -1.03 -6.94 9.11
N LEU A 228 -1.66 -5.79 9.35
CA LEU A 228 -1.07 -4.47 9.35
C LEU A 228 -1.28 -3.83 10.72
N SER A 229 -0.51 -2.81 11.04
CA SER A 229 -0.84 -1.91 12.15
C SER A 229 -0.55 -0.47 11.76
N VAL A 230 -1.29 0.44 12.37
CA VAL A 230 -1.11 1.87 12.17
C VAL A 230 -0.95 2.52 13.53
N GLU A 231 0.06 3.36 13.64
CA GLU A 231 0.34 4.18 14.81
C GLU A 231 0.33 5.64 14.39
N PHE A 232 -0.22 6.52 15.24
CA PHE A 232 -0.31 7.94 14.95
C PHE A 232 -0.35 8.77 16.25
N GLU A 233 -0.13 10.06 16.10
CA GLU A 233 -0.39 11.07 17.12
C GLU A 233 -1.52 11.98 16.66
N LYS A 234 -2.44 12.31 17.57
CA LYS A 234 -3.47 13.31 17.34
C LYS A 234 -3.14 14.60 18.10
N ASN A 235 -2.95 15.68 17.36
CA ASN A 235 -2.74 17.00 17.91
C ASN A 235 -3.87 17.93 17.44
N ASN A 236 -4.79 18.27 18.31
CA ASN A 236 -6.03 18.97 17.97
C ASN A 236 -6.84 18.20 16.90
N LEU A 237 -6.98 18.77 15.70
CA LEU A 237 -7.71 18.18 14.58
C LEU A 237 -6.78 17.49 13.57
N ILE A 238 -5.47 17.44 13.82
CA ILE A 238 -4.48 16.89 12.88
C ILE A 238 -3.99 15.55 13.42
N TYR A 239 -4.03 14.53 12.59
CA TYR A 239 -3.32 13.27 12.74
C TYR A 239 -1.96 13.39 12.10
N GLN A 240 -0.92 13.23 12.87
CA GLN A 240 0.48 13.37 12.46
C GLN A 240 1.31 12.19 12.94
N ASN A 241 2.56 12.11 12.49
CA ASN A 241 3.45 10.99 12.83
C ASN A 241 2.78 9.63 12.59
N ILE A 242 2.04 9.56 11.48
CA ILE A 242 1.32 8.36 11.08
C ILE A 242 2.28 7.36 10.48
N TYR A 243 2.33 6.14 11.00
CA TYR A 243 3.18 5.05 10.54
C TYR A 243 2.34 3.82 10.23
N LEU A 244 2.37 3.40 8.96
CA LEU A 244 1.84 2.12 8.52
C LEU A 244 2.91 1.04 8.68
N LYS A 245 2.64 0.01 9.50
CA LYS A 245 3.55 -1.09 9.78
C LYS A 245 3.02 -2.39 9.19
N GLY A 246 3.88 -3.15 8.55
CA GLY A 246 3.52 -4.46 8.01
C GLY A 246 4.71 -5.22 7.47
N PRO A 247 4.53 -6.52 7.17
CA PRO A 247 5.58 -7.34 6.60
C PRO A 247 5.82 -7.01 5.12
N ALA A 248 7.01 -7.33 4.66
CA ALA A 248 7.33 -7.55 3.26
C ALA A 248 8.20 -8.79 3.16
N LYS A 249 8.02 -9.59 2.12
CA LYS A 249 8.69 -10.89 2.01
C LYS A 249 9.24 -11.11 0.61
N LEU A 250 10.52 -11.46 0.54
CA LEU A 250 11.11 -12.04 -0.67
C LEU A 250 10.55 -13.44 -0.85
N ILE A 251 9.98 -13.73 -2.02
CA ILE A 251 9.41 -15.04 -2.35
C ILE A 251 10.42 -15.88 -3.12
N TYR A 252 10.97 -15.34 -4.21
CA TYR A 252 12.03 -15.99 -4.97
C TYR A 252 12.81 -14.96 -5.81
N LYS A 253 13.94 -15.41 -6.34
CA LYS A 253 14.77 -14.68 -7.32
C LYS A 253 14.79 -15.45 -8.62
N GLY A 254 15.01 -14.72 -9.71
CA GLY A 254 15.14 -15.34 -11.03
C GLY A 254 15.78 -14.40 -12.03
N ASP A 255 16.00 -14.94 -13.20
CA ASP A 255 16.47 -14.21 -14.35
C ASP A 255 15.42 -14.25 -15.46
N TRP A 256 15.19 -13.12 -16.07
CA TRP A 256 14.28 -12.95 -17.19
C TRP A 256 15.08 -12.71 -18.47
N GLU A 257 14.83 -13.53 -19.47
CA GLU A 257 15.44 -13.38 -20.78
C GLU A 257 14.54 -12.56 -21.71
N CYS A 258 15.07 -11.43 -22.22
CA CYS A 258 14.37 -10.52 -23.15
C CYS A 258 14.79 -10.76 -24.58
#